data_37fe6c8552d2625f3b7e5320c8716a40
#
_entry.id   37fe6c8552d2625f3b7e5320c8716a40
#
_cell.length_a   1.000
_cell.length_b   1.000
_cell.length_c   1.000
_cell.angle_alpha   90.00
_cell.angle_beta   90.00
_cell.angle_gamma   90.00
#
_symmetry.space_group_name_H-M   'P 1'
#
loop_
_entity.id
_entity.type
_entity.pdbx_description
1 polymer ?
#
loop_
_entity_poly.entity_id
_entity_poly.type
_entity_poly.pdbx_seq_one_letter_code
_entity_poly.pdbx_strand_id
1 'polypeptide(L)'
;MLDIKKLLTKILLRLNNYTKVAETQTFTHLGKSWTFRRIGNIVFVDAPNDMSGTVAAGSTNIGTLNASLRPGYNVYLKCTNVNADVRLLIYPSGQITFYHPTATSGATNCGFSGYSFIVGGGTS
;
A
#
# COMPACT_ATOMS: atom_id res chain seq x y z
N MET A 1 -41.29 6.95 18.71
CA MET A 1 -41.14 5.49 18.51
C MET A 1 -39.93 5.22 17.61
N LEU A 2 -39.10 4.31 18.01
CA LEU A 2 -37.91 3.92 17.22
C LEU A 2 -38.34 3.21 15.92
N ASP A 3 -37.85 3.69 14.79
CA ASP A 3 -38.08 3.03 13.50
C ASP A 3 -36.98 2.00 13.26
N ILE A 4 -37.31 0.74 13.48
CA ILE A 4 -36.35 -0.37 13.35
C ILE A 4 -35.84 -0.51 11.93
N LYS A 5 -36.66 -0.26 10.92
CA LYS A 5 -36.21 -0.33 9.51
C LYS A 5 -35.13 0.69 9.20
N LYS A 6 -35.33 1.93 9.67
CA LYS A 6 -34.29 2.98 9.48
C LYS A 6 -33.03 2.63 10.21
N LEU A 7 -33.10 2.09 11.42
CA LEU A 7 -31.91 1.70 12.19
C LEU A 7 -31.16 0.58 11.49
N LEU A 8 -31.84 -0.46 11.01
CA LEU A 8 -31.21 -1.57 10.28
C LEU A 8 -30.56 -1.07 9.00
N THR A 9 -31.21 -0.18 8.25
CA THR A 9 -30.63 0.40 7.05
C THR A 9 -29.33 1.14 7.34
N LYS A 10 -29.29 1.92 8.43
CA LYS A 10 -28.07 2.62 8.84
C LYS A 10 -26.95 1.66 9.20
N ILE A 11 -27.25 0.58 9.91
CA ILE A 11 -26.27 -0.44 10.29
C ILE A 11 -25.71 -1.12 9.03
N LEU A 12 -26.56 -1.51 8.11
CA LEU A 12 -26.14 -2.14 6.86
C LEU A 12 -25.26 -1.23 6.02
N LEU A 13 -25.61 0.06 5.92
CA LEU A 13 -24.78 1.04 5.20
C LEU A 13 -23.40 1.19 5.83
N ARG A 14 -23.32 1.21 7.15
CA ARG A 14 -22.03 1.27 7.86
C ARG A 14 -21.19 0.03 7.59
N LEU A 15 -21.79 -1.15 7.66
CA LEU A 15 -21.09 -2.40 7.37
C LEU A 15 -20.58 -2.42 5.93
N ASN A 16 -21.40 -2.00 4.97
CA ASN A 16 -20.99 -1.92 3.57
C ASN A 16 -19.81 -0.96 3.38
N ASN A 17 -19.82 0.18 4.07
CA ASN A 17 -18.73 1.15 3.98
C ASN A 17 -17.43 0.61 4.55
N TYR A 18 -17.49 -0.22 5.61
CA TYR A 18 -16.29 -0.83 6.19
C TYR A 18 -15.72 -1.95 5.33
N THR A 19 -16.55 -2.68 4.61
CA THR A 19 -16.09 -3.81 3.80
C THR A 19 -15.85 -3.46 2.34
N LYS A 20 -16.41 -2.35 1.88
CA LYS A 20 -16.26 -1.89 0.51
C LYS A 20 -14.86 -1.33 0.29
N VAL A 21 -14.25 -1.67 -0.84
CA VAL A 21 -12.98 -1.04 -1.25
C VAL A 21 -13.28 0.42 -1.54
N ALA A 22 -12.76 1.33 -0.70
CA ALA A 22 -13.00 2.75 -0.82
C ALA A 22 -12.15 3.39 -1.93
N GLU A 23 -10.93 2.87 -2.13
CA GLU A 23 -10.03 3.39 -3.14
C GLU A 23 -8.95 2.35 -3.47
N THR A 24 -8.56 2.34 -4.73
CA THR A 24 -7.45 1.52 -5.21
C THR A 24 -6.56 2.39 -6.09
N GLN A 25 -5.25 2.29 -5.90
CA GLN A 25 -4.28 2.98 -6.73
C GLN A 25 -3.18 1.99 -7.12
N THR A 26 -2.80 2.02 -8.40
CA THR A 26 -1.80 1.11 -8.94
C THR A 26 -0.65 1.90 -9.55
N PHE A 27 0.56 1.48 -9.25
CA PHE A 27 1.79 1.98 -9.84
C PHE A 27 2.47 0.86 -10.61
N THR A 28 3.19 1.21 -11.66
CA THR A 28 4.02 0.26 -12.40
C THR A 28 5.48 0.56 -12.12
N HIS A 29 6.21 -0.44 -11.67
CA HIS A 29 7.63 -0.33 -11.38
C HIS A 29 8.31 -1.68 -11.61
N LEU A 30 9.46 -1.67 -12.27
CA LEU A 30 10.21 -2.89 -12.61
C LEU A 30 9.35 -3.93 -13.34
N GLY A 31 8.52 -3.46 -14.28
CA GLY A 31 7.68 -4.31 -15.12
C GLY A 31 6.49 -4.95 -14.42
N LYS A 32 6.20 -4.58 -13.18
CA LYS A 32 5.12 -5.16 -12.39
C LYS A 32 4.20 -4.08 -11.83
N SER A 33 2.98 -4.48 -11.52
CA SER A 33 1.99 -3.60 -10.90
C SER A 33 2.09 -3.69 -9.38
N TRP A 34 2.05 -2.53 -8.73
CA TRP A 34 2.04 -2.36 -7.28
C TRP A 34 0.71 -1.71 -6.94
N THR A 35 -0.14 -2.41 -6.22
CA THR A 35 -1.50 -1.96 -5.95
C THR A 35 -1.72 -1.74 -4.47
N PHE A 36 -2.31 -0.60 -4.15
CA PHE A 36 -2.68 -0.22 -2.79
C PHE A 36 -4.20 -0.11 -2.73
N ARG A 37 -4.82 -0.91 -1.87
CA ARG A 37 -6.29 -0.99 -1.74
C ARG A 37 -6.69 -0.60 -0.35
N ARG A 38 -7.58 0.37 -0.23
CA ARG A 38 -8.13 0.77 1.05
C ARG A 38 -9.47 0.10 1.29
N ILE A 39 -9.60 -0.55 2.45
CA ILE A 39 -10.86 -1.07 2.98
C ILE A 39 -10.99 -0.54 4.40
N GLY A 40 -12.04 0.25 4.66
CA GLY A 40 -12.14 0.95 5.94
C GLY A 40 -10.96 1.88 6.16
N ASN A 41 -10.22 1.70 7.25
CA ASN A 41 -9.05 2.50 7.59
C ASN A 41 -7.72 1.78 7.30
N ILE A 42 -7.77 0.67 6.60
CA ILE A 42 -6.59 -0.15 6.33
C ILE A 42 -6.29 -0.14 4.84
N VAL A 43 -5.03 0.08 4.50
CA VAL A 43 -4.53 -0.06 3.12
C VAL A 43 -3.75 -1.35 3.02
N PHE A 44 -4.15 -2.20 2.11
CA PHE A 44 -3.47 -3.46 1.80
C PHE A 44 -2.51 -3.24 0.65
N VAL A 45 -1.29 -3.76 0.80
CA VAL A 45 -0.25 -3.67 -0.22
C VAL A 45 -0.22 -4.98 -1.00
N ASP A 46 -0.47 -4.88 -2.30
CA ASP A 46 -0.41 -5.99 -3.23
C ASP A 46 0.74 -5.72 -4.20
N ALA A 47 1.91 -6.19 -3.85
CA ALA A 47 3.14 -5.98 -4.59
C ALA A 47 3.66 -7.30 -5.15
N PRO A 48 4.42 -7.28 -6.24
CA PRO A 48 4.90 -8.50 -6.85
C PRO A 48 5.93 -9.21 -5.97
N ASN A 49 6.03 -10.53 -6.15
CA ASN A 49 7.07 -11.34 -5.50
C ASN A 49 8.37 -11.37 -6.30
N ASP A 50 8.30 -11.05 -7.57
CA ASP A 50 9.45 -10.97 -8.46
C ASP A 50 9.32 -9.76 -9.35
N MET A 51 10.45 -9.18 -9.67
CA MET A 51 10.53 -8.00 -10.53
C MET A 51 11.66 -8.21 -11.54
N SER A 52 11.60 -7.51 -12.64
CA SER A 52 12.66 -7.57 -13.65
C SER A 52 13.00 -6.17 -14.14
N GLY A 53 14.26 -5.96 -14.43
CA GLY A 53 14.75 -4.69 -14.92
C GLY A 53 15.98 -4.25 -14.16
N THR A 54 16.45 -3.05 -14.48
CA THR A 54 17.61 -2.47 -13.82
C THR A 54 17.18 -1.76 -12.54
N VAL A 55 17.81 -2.14 -11.44
CA VAL A 55 17.59 -1.53 -10.13
C VAL A 55 18.86 -0.78 -9.75
N ALA A 56 18.75 0.51 -9.50
CA ALA A 56 19.86 1.31 -9.00
C ALA A 56 20.06 1.07 -7.50
N ALA A 57 21.30 1.17 -7.04
CA ALA A 57 21.57 1.19 -5.60
C ALA A 57 20.99 2.45 -4.98
N GLY A 58 20.42 2.32 -3.79
CA GLY A 58 19.83 3.43 -3.06
C GLY A 58 18.33 3.50 -3.21
N SER A 59 17.79 4.69 -3.04
CA SER A 59 16.35 4.94 -3.01
C SER A 59 15.83 5.43 -4.37
N THR A 60 14.69 4.89 -4.78
CA THR A 60 13.99 5.30 -6.00
C THR A 60 12.55 5.64 -5.66
N ASN A 61 12.09 6.83 -6.03
CA ASN A 61 10.69 7.21 -5.89
C ASN A 61 9.87 6.50 -6.98
N ILE A 62 8.89 5.70 -6.57
CA ILE A 62 8.05 4.95 -7.52
C ILE A 62 6.66 5.54 -7.70
N GLY A 63 6.30 6.53 -6.90
CA GLY A 63 5.01 7.19 -7.04
C GLY A 63 4.58 7.94 -5.78
N THR A 64 3.38 8.49 -5.84
CA THR A 64 2.77 9.21 -4.73
C THR A 64 1.34 8.75 -4.55
N LEU A 65 1.01 8.29 -3.35
CA LEU A 65 -0.34 7.86 -3.01
C LEU A 65 -1.29 9.06 -2.94
N ASN A 66 -2.53 8.83 -3.38
CA ASN A 66 -3.62 9.78 -3.17
C ASN A 66 -3.85 10.01 -1.67
N ALA A 67 -4.40 11.18 -1.33
CA ALA A 67 -4.54 11.58 0.07
C ALA A 67 -5.26 10.56 0.95
N SER A 68 -6.28 9.89 0.41
CA SER A 68 -7.05 8.90 1.13
C SER A 68 -6.30 7.59 1.43
N LEU A 69 -5.15 7.37 0.78
CA LEU A 69 -4.34 6.16 0.95
C LEU A 69 -3.08 6.40 1.81
N ARG A 70 -2.87 7.61 2.30
CA ARG A 70 -1.63 7.98 2.99
C ARG A 70 -1.64 7.53 4.44
N PRO A 71 -0.52 6.98 4.95
CA PRO A 71 -0.39 6.71 6.37
C PRO A 71 -0.19 7.99 7.16
N GLY A 72 -0.45 7.93 8.47
CA GLY A 72 -0.18 9.04 9.38
C GLY A 72 1.25 9.10 9.89
N TYR A 73 2.07 8.12 9.55
CA TYR A 73 3.45 7.98 10.00
C TYR A 73 4.26 7.29 8.91
N ASN A 74 5.58 7.30 9.03
CA ASN A 74 6.44 6.58 8.10
C ASN A 74 6.23 5.07 8.22
N VAL A 75 6.01 4.40 7.11
CA VAL A 75 5.81 2.95 7.04
C VAL A 75 7.04 2.34 6.36
N TYR A 76 7.62 1.33 7.00
CA TYR A 76 8.76 0.60 6.49
C TYR A 76 8.37 -0.85 6.27
N LEU A 77 8.35 -1.29 5.03
CA LEU A 77 8.03 -2.66 4.66
C LEU A 77 9.30 -3.33 4.16
N LYS A 78 9.68 -4.42 4.81
CA LYS A 78 10.87 -5.18 4.42
C LYS A 78 10.49 -6.26 3.42
N CYS A 79 11.32 -6.48 2.41
CA CYS A 79 11.15 -7.60 1.50
C CYS A 79 11.18 -8.92 2.25
N THR A 80 10.23 -9.81 1.94
CA THR A 80 10.00 -11.04 2.70
C THR A 80 10.77 -12.25 2.20
N ASN A 81 11.27 -12.22 0.97
CA ASN A 81 11.85 -13.39 0.33
C ASN A 81 13.33 -13.27 -0.02
N VAL A 82 14.00 -12.23 0.47
CA VAL A 82 15.46 -12.08 0.34
C VAL A 82 16.07 -11.64 1.67
N ASN A 83 17.32 -12.01 1.88
CA ASN A 83 18.06 -11.61 3.08
C ASN A 83 18.65 -10.20 2.97
N ALA A 84 18.74 -9.66 1.76
CA ALA A 84 19.24 -8.30 1.55
C ALA A 84 18.26 -7.28 2.15
N ASP A 85 18.78 -6.09 2.51
CA ASP A 85 17.99 -5.01 3.08
C ASP A 85 17.23 -4.25 1.97
N VAL A 86 16.24 -4.91 1.38
CA VAL A 86 15.35 -4.33 0.38
C VAL A 86 14.09 -3.85 1.08
N ARG A 87 13.76 -2.58 0.94
CA ARG A 87 12.67 -1.93 1.68
C ARG A 87 11.77 -1.13 0.78
N LEU A 88 10.52 -1.06 1.17
CA LEU A 88 9.55 -0.10 0.64
C LEU A 88 9.22 0.89 1.76
N LEU A 89 9.40 2.17 1.50
CA LEU A 89 9.11 3.24 2.46
C LEU A 89 7.94 4.05 1.94
N ILE A 90 6.94 4.23 2.80
CA ILE A 90 5.74 5.01 2.48
C ILE A 90 5.64 6.13 3.50
N TYR A 91 5.63 7.36 3.01
CA TYR A 91 5.63 8.54 3.87
C TYR A 91 4.22 9.13 4.00
N PRO A 92 3.94 9.90 5.05
CA PRO A 92 2.66 10.60 5.18
C PRO A 92 2.34 11.55 4.01
N SER A 93 3.35 12.03 3.31
CA SER A 93 3.17 12.80 2.08
C SER A 93 2.60 11.97 0.92
N GLY A 94 2.55 10.66 1.07
CA GLY A 94 2.16 9.73 0.04
C GLY A 94 3.32 9.21 -0.80
N GLN A 95 4.50 9.80 -0.69
CA GLN A 95 5.66 9.36 -1.48
C GLN A 95 5.99 7.91 -1.14
N ILE A 96 6.19 7.10 -2.18
CA ILE A 96 6.60 5.71 -2.06
C ILE A 96 8.02 5.59 -2.59
N THR A 97 8.91 5.10 -1.75
CA THR A 97 10.33 4.95 -2.09
C THR A 97 10.72 3.49 -2.00
N PHE A 98 11.29 2.98 -3.08
CA PHE A 98 11.86 1.64 -3.13
C PHE A 98 13.36 1.77 -2.86
N TYR A 99 13.85 1.03 -1.86
CA TYR A 99 15.26 1.02 -1.50
C TYR A 99 15.88 -0.33 -1.80
N HIS A 100 16.99 -0.33 -2.51
CA HIS A 100 17.78 -1.52 -2.80
C HIS A 100 19.24 -1.22 -2.49
N PRO A 101 19.93 -2.07 -1.69
CA PRO A 101 21.29 -1.74 -1.24
C PRO A 101 22.35 -1.80 -2.33
N THR A 102 22.12 -2.57 -3.39
CA THR A 102 23.10 -2.77 -4.47
C THR A 102 22.42 -2.65 -5.82
N ALA A 103 23.15 -2.18 -6.82
CA ALA A 103 22.66 -2.17 -8.19
C ALA A 103 22.57 -3.60 -8.74
N THR A 104 21.47 -3.92 -9.40
CA THR A 104 21.25 -5.21 -10.05
C THR A 104 20.62 -5.02 -11.42
N SER A 105 20.71 -6.05 -12.26
CA SER A 105 20.01 -6.08 -13.53
C SER A 105 19.38 -7.46 -13.72
N GLY A 106 18.31 -7.53 -14.51
CA GLY A 106 17.58 -8.77 -14.74
C GLY A 106 16.51 -9.04 -13.69
N ALA A 107 16.25 -10.31 -13.40
CA ALA A 107 15.21 -10.70 -12.45
C ALA A 107 15.65 -10.44 -11.00
N THR A 108 14.77 -9.86 -10.22
CA THR A 108 14.98 -9.60 -8.80
C THR A 108 13.84 -10.23 -8.02
N ASN A 109 14.16 -11.21 -7.20
CA ASN A 109 13.18 -11.83 -6.31
C ASN A 109 13.06 -11.00 -5.05
N CYS A 110 12.02 -10.18 -4.94
CA CYS A 110 11.69 -9.51 -3.68
C CYS A 110 10.19 -9.29 -3.62
N GLY A 111 9.61 -9.62 -2.50
CA GLY A 111 8.16 -9.56 -2.31
C GLY A 111 7.77 -8.63 -1.18
N PHE A 112 6.71 -7.88 -1.41
CA PHE A 112 6.10 -7.00 -0.43
C PHE A 112 4.60 -7.29 -0.26
N SER A 113 4.10 -8.38 -0.82
CA SER A 113 2.70 -8.76 -0.69
C SER A 113 2.36 -9.16 0.73
N GLY A 114 1.13 -8.92 1.14
CA GLY A 114 0.63 -9.28 2.47
C GLY A 114 0.83 -8.23 3.54
N TYR A 115 1.45 -7.12 3.23
CA TYR A 115 1.57 -6.00 4.16
C TYR A 115 0.33 -5.12 4.16
N SER A 116 0.10 -4.45 5.28
CA SER A 116 -0.95 -3.46 5.40
C SER A 116 -0.50 -2.34 6.34
N PHE A 117 -1.15 -1.20 6.24
CA PHE A 117 -0.93 -0.09 7.17
C PHE A 117 -2.23 0.67 7.39
N ILE A 118 -2.28 1.44 8.46
CA ILE A 118 -3.44 2.26 8.83
C ILE A 118 -3.29 3.63 8.17
N VAL A 119 -4.37 4.12 7.55
CA VAL A 119 -4.39 5.47 6.99
C VAL A 119 -4.23 6.53 8.09
N GLY A 120 -3.73 7.68 7.70
CA GLY A 120 -3.53 8.80 8.61
C GLY A 120 -4.81 9.18 9.33
N GLY A 121 -4.73 9.26 10.65
CA GLY A 121 -5.86 9.34 11.56
C GLY A 121 -6.86 10.43 11.24
N GLY A 122 -7.80 10.15 10.37
CA GLY A 122 -8.96 11.00 10.18
C GLY A 122 -8.67 12.45 9.85
N THR A 123 -7.47 12.74 9.47
CA THR A 123 -7.17 14.04 8.95
C THR A 123 -7.92 14.18 7.66
N SER A 124 -9.03 14.68 7.85
CA SER A 124 -9.85 15.11 6.74
C SER A 124 -9.10 16.12 5.91
#